data_3838f608210b4ef48a618586d95a2bc6
#
_entry.id   3838f608210b4ef48a618586d95a2bc6
#
_cell.length_a   1.000
_cell.length_b   1.000
_cell.length_c   1.000
_cell.angle_alpha   90.00
_cell.angle_beta   90.00
_cell.angle_gamma   90.00
#
_symmetry.space_group_name_H-M   'P 1'
#
loop_
_entity.id
_entity.type
_entity.pdbx_description
1 polymer ?
#
loop_
_entity_poly.entity_id
_entity_poly.type
_entity_poly.pdbx_seq_one_letter_code
_entity_poly.pdbx_strand_id
1 'polypeptide(L)' 'MNKYKIVMSYSSTEGTLYKGEVLKEDSNNTLEDHKRLKDSMGKVWFVPKEYIK' A
#
# COMPACT_ATOMS: atom_id res chain seq x y z
N MET A 1 -1.87 11.58 -9.46
CA MET A 1 -1.40 10.66 -8.42
C MET A 1 -1.89 9.27 -8.68
N ASN A 2 -1.02 8.30 -8.47
CA ASN A 2 -1.37 6.91 -8.70
C ASN A 2 -2.08 6.31 -7.50
N LYS A 3 -3.05 5.46 -7.79
CA LYS A 3 -3.74 4.69 -6.78
C LYS A 3 -3.47 3.22 -7.03
N TYR A 4 -3.41 2.46 -5.95
CA TYR A 4 -3.18 1.02 -6.04
C TYR A 4 -4.26 0.29 -5.26
N LYS A 5 -4.67 -0.84 -5.80
CA LYS A 5 -5.66 -1.69 -5.17
C LYS A 5 -4.96 -2.88 -4.54
N ILE A 6 -5.37 -3.22 -3.32
CA ILE A 6 -4.85 -4.40 -2.63
C ILE A 6 -5.50 -5.63 -3.28
N VAL A 7 -4.68 -6.47 -3.90
CA VAL A 7 -5.16 -7.69 -4.56
C VAL A 7 -5.00 -8.94 -3.71
N MET A 8 -4.16 -8.85 -2.66
CA MET A 8 -4.02 -9.91 -1.66
C MET A 8 -3.92 -9.25 -0.29
N SER A 9 -4.58 -9.80 0.71
CA SER A 9 -4.52 -9.25 2.06
C SER A 9 -3.08 -9.22 2.56
N TYR A 10 -2.69 -8.10 3.17
CA TYR A 10 -1.34 -7.90 3.66
C TYR A 10 -1.37 -7.55 5.14
N SER A 11 -0.66 -8.30 5.95
CA SER A 11 -0.56 -8.06 7.39
C SER A 11 0.85 -7.67 7.76
N SER A 12 0.97 -6.70 8.65
CA SER A 12 2.25 -6.25 9.18
C SER A 12 2.08 -5.87 10.64
N THR A 13 3.17 -5.43 11.27
CA THR A 13 3.11 -4.94 12.64
C THR A 13 2.22 -3.70 12.77
N GLU A 14 1.99 -2.99 11.67
CA GLU A 14 1.14 -1.80 11.62
C GLU A 14 -0.34 -2.12 11.54
N GLY A 15 -0.68 -3.34 11.19
CA GLY A 15 -2.06 -3.75 11.00
C GLY A 15 -2.24 -4.59 9.74
N THR A 16 -3.46 -4.64 9.25
CA THR A 16 -3.80 -5.46 8.08
C THR A 16 -4.50 -4.63 7.03
N LEU A 17 -4.08 -4.82 5.77
CA LEU A 17 -4.77 -4.28 4.61
C LEU A 17 -5.53 -5.42 3.96
N TYR A 18 -6.80 -5.20 3.66
CA TYR A 18 -7.66 -6.24 3.12
C TYR A 18 -7.79 -6.11 1.61
N LYS A 19 -7.95 -7.25 0.95
CA LYS A 19 -8.18 -7.30 -0.49
C LYS A 19 -9.36 -6.39 -0.87
N GLY A 20 -9.13 -5.56 -1.87
CA GLY A 20 -10.15 -4.61 -2.34
C GLY A 20 -9.94 -3.19 -1.86
N GLU A 21 -9.10 -2.96 -0.88
CA GLU A 21 -8.80 -1.61 -0.43
C GLU A 21 -7.99 -0.86 -1.47
N VAL A 22 -8.22 0.45 -1.56
CA VAL A 22 -7.50 1.33 -2.49
C VAL A 22 -6.69 2.32 -1.69
N LEU A 23 -5.42 2.44 -2.03
CA LEU A 23 -4.48 3.33 -1.36
C LEU A 23 -3.85 4.26 -2.38
N LYS A 24 -3.44 5.44 -1.93
CA LYS A 24 -2.75 6.41 -2.78
C LYS A 24 -1.26 6.23 -2.67
N GLU A 25 -0.56 6.38 -3.78
CA GLU A 25 0.90 6.37 -3.77
C GLU A 25 1.42 7.64 -3.09
N ASP A 26 2.37 7.47 -2.18
CA ASP A 26 3.05 8.59 -1.55
C ASP A 26 4.11 9.12 -2.52
N SER A 27 4.31 10.43 -2.51
CA SER A 27 5.12 11.14 -3.50
C SER A 27 6.60 10.75 -3.55
N ASN A 28 7.16 10.21 -2.48
CA ASN A 28 8.59 9.86 -2.43
C ASN A 28 8.80 8.36 -2.39
N ASN A 29 8.31 7.69 -3.41
CA ASN A 29 8.34 6.24 -3.46
C ASN A 29 9.60 5.77 -4.19
N THR A 30 10.62 5.40 -3.43
CA THR A 30 11.92 5.02 -3.98
C THR A 30 12.28 3.56 -3.73
N LEU A 31 11.39 2.79 -3.10
CA LEU A 31 11.66 1.40 -2.78
C LEU A 31 11.49 0.51 -4.00
N GLU A 32 12.38 -0.46 -4.17
CA GLU A 32 12.34 -1.35 -5.31
C GLU A 32 11.31 -2.46 -5.17
N ASP A 33 11.24 -3.07 -3.98
CA ASP A 33 10.40 -4.24 -3.75
C ASP A 33 9.05 -3.90 -3.12
N HIS A 34 8.92 -2.69 -2.60
CA HIS A 34 7.74 -2.24 -1.89
C HIS A 34 7.28 -0.90 -2.43
N LYS A 35 6.01 -0.61 -2.23
CA LYS A 35 5.45 0.70 -2.52
C LYS A 35 5.07 1.37 -1.22
N ARG A 36 5.39 2.65 -1.12
CA ARG A 36 4.98 3.47 0.01
C ARG A 36 3.64 4.10 -0.31
N LEU A 37 2.62 3.66 0.40
CA LEU A 37 1.23 4.05 0.12
C LEU A 37 0.61 4.69 1.36
N LYS A 38 -0.40 5.52 1.14
CA LYS A 38 -1.17 6.13 2.22
C LYS A 38 -2.62 5.68 2.13
N ASP A 39 -3.20 5.36 3.28
CA ASP A 39 -4.62 5.04 3.35
C ASP A 39 -5.44 6.32 3.52
N SER A 40 -6.76 6.17 3.64
CA SER A 40 -7.68 7.31 3.78
C SER A 40 -7.48 8.09 5.08
N MET A 41 -6.84 7.49 6.05
CA MET A 41 -6.54 8.13 7.33
C MET A 41 -5.17 8.79 7.35
N GLY A 42 -4.44 8.74 6.25
CA GLY A 42 -3.12 9.34 6.15
C GLY A 42 -2.00 8.47 6.67
N LYS A 43 -2.28 7.24 7.05
CA LYS A 43 -1.27 6.32 7.55
C LYS A 43 -0.44 5.77 6.39
N VAL A 44 0.88 5.74 6.57
CA VAL A 44 1.80 5.23 5.55
C VAL A 44 1.98 3.73 5.72
N TRP A 45 1.93 3.03 4.58
CA TRP A 45 2.12 1.59 4.53
C TRP A 45 3.22 1.25 3.54
N PHE A 46 4.07 0.30 3.88
CA PHE A 46 5.08 -0.26 2.95
C PHE A 46 4.58 -1.62 2.52
N VAL A 47 4.08 -1.71 1.30
CA VAL A 47 3.42 -2.93 0.80
C VAL A 47 4.24 -3.52 -0.34
N PRO A 48 4.54 -4.83 -0.29
CA PRO A 48 5.23 -5.48 -1.41
C PRO A 48 4.42 -5.33 -2.70
N LYS A 49 5.11 -5.12 -3.81
CA LYS A 49 4.46 -4.87 -5.10
C LYS A 49 3.52 -5.99 -5.53
N GLU A 50 3.80 -7.21 -5.12
CA GLU A 50 2.98 -8.36 -5.49
C GLU A 50 1.60 -8.38 -4.83
N TYR A 51 1.39 -7.55 -3.81
CA TYR A 51 0.12 -7.45 -3.09
C TYR A 51 -0.78 -6.37 -3.65
N ILE A 52 -0.30 -5.56 -4.59
CA ILE A 52 -1.03 -4.41 -5.14
C ILE A 52 -1.01 -4.42 -6.65
N LYS A 53 -1.94 -3.64 -7.21
CA LYS A 53 -2.01 -3.54 -8.67
C LYS A 53 -2.43 -2.15 -9.12
#